data_f8478fc0c7c5d3afce69294704d4abcd
#
_entry.id   f8478fc0c7c5d3afce69294704d4abcd
#
_cell.length_a   1.000
_cell.length_b   1.000
_cell.length_c   1.000
_cell.angle_alpha   90.00
_cell.angle_beta   90.00
_cell.angle_gamma   90.00
#
_symmetry.space_group_name_H-M   'P 1'
#
loop_
_entity.id
_entity.type
_entity.pdbx_description
1 polymer ?
#
loop_
_entity_poly.entity_id
_entity_poly.type
_entity_poly.pdbx_seq_one_letter_code
_entity_poly.pdbx_strand_id
1 'polypeptide(L)'
;GMNATEVAQIQKQAFIYTTGSNVAVCSQGDLCNKLFFLLKGCVMRHTLSQNKDFEFEETLSAPCVIEPESLYGLHCVFTSDYITTESSTIMTLTKPELAKLFTRNDIFRMNYLNLLSANIQHQHNVQIHPYTSCIATRMIGFINTLSSVSHGSKTLRIKMDDLAVYMNETRLNVSRLLNKWADLNLITLQRKEIHIPR
;
A
#
# COMPACT_ATOMS: atom_id res chain seq x y z
N GLY A 1 10.27 20.18 11.26
CA GLY A 1 10.58 18.74 11.31
C GLY A 1 11.29 18.37 12.58
N MET A 2 11.44 17.08 12.86
CA MET A 2 12.22 16.59 14.00
C MET A 2 13.70 16.87 13.79
N ASN A 3 14.41 17.22 14.87
CA ASN A 3 15.86 17.39 14.83
C ASN A 3 16.59 16.04 14.97
N ALA A 4 17.91 16.03 14.68
CA ALA A 4 18.72 14.80 14.71
C ALA A 4 18.75 14.13 16.10
N THR A 5 18.69 14.90 17.18
CA THR A 5 18.68 14.39 18.56
C THR A 5 17.37 13.67 18.87
N GLU A 6 16.23 14.20 18.43
CA GLU A 6 14.90 13.58 18.58
C GLU A 6 14.82 12.27 17.79
N VAL A 7 15.32 12.26 16.55
CA VAL A 7 15.40 11.04 15.74
C VAL A 7 16.26 9.98 16.41
N ALA A 8 17.44 10.35 16.94
CA ALA A 8 18.31 9.43 17.66
C ALA A 8 17.67 8.87 18.95
N GLN A 9 16.84 9.65 19.65
CA GLN A 9 16.10 9.18 20.81
C GLN A 9 15.04 8.15 20.44
N ILE A 10 14.32 8.34 19.33
CA ILE A 10 13.35 7.37 18.81
C ILE A 10 14.05 6.08 18.41
N GLN A 11 15.18 6.17 17.72
CA GLN A 11 15.95 5.00 17.29
C GLN A 11 16.45 4.17 18.48
N LYS A 12 16.79 4.79 19.62
CA LYS A 12 17.17 4.08 20.85
C LYS A 12 16.04 3.27 21.49
N GLN A 13 14.80 3.65 21.27
CA GLN A 13 13.62 2.96 21.80
C GLN A 13 13.05 1.93 20.82
N ALA A 14 13.41 2.04 19.55
CA ALA A 14 12.95 1.19 18.48
C ALA A 14 13.85 -0.05 18.32
N PHE A 15 13.26 -1.13 17.85
CA PHE A 15 14.02 -2.29 17.39
C PHE A 15 14.32 -2.13 15.91
N ILE A 16 15.61 -2.13 15.54
CA ILE A 16 16.07 -1.98 14.16
C ILE A 16 16.81 -3.24 13.74
N TYR A 17 16.43 -3.79 12.59
CA TYR A 17 17.09 -4.96 12.03
C TYR A 17 17.19 -4.85 10.50
N THR A 18 18.15 -5.60 9.94
CA THR A 18 18.31 -5.75 8.49
C THR A 18 18.01 -7.18 8.12
N THR A 19 17.27 -7.37 7.05
CA THR A 19 16.89 -8.68 6.52
C THR A 19 17.22 -8.78 5.04
N GLY A 20 17.39 -10.01 4.53
CA GLY A 20 17.61 -10.28 3.10
C GLY A 20 16.35 -10.07 2.26
N SER A 21 16.43 -10.44 1.00
CA SER A 21 15.28 -10.51 0.10
C SER A 21 14.39 -11.71 0.42
N ASN A 22 13.12 -11.62 0.01
CA ASN A 22 12.12 -12.69 0.15
C ASN A 22 11.84 -13.11 1.60
N VAL A 23 11.84 -12.14 2.51
CA VAL A 23 11.50 -12.34 3.93
C VAL A 23 10.20 -11.63 4.24
N ALA A 24 9.24 -12.34 4.84
CA ALA A 24 7.98 -11.76 5.29
C ALA A 24 8.21 -10.80 6.47
N VAL A 25 7.71 -9.58 6.34
CA VAL A 25 7.73 -8.54 7.39
C VAL A 25 6.49 -8.65 8.26
N CYS A 26 5.33 -8.81 7.64
CA CYS A 26 4.04 -9.11 8.26
C CYS A 26 3.12 -9.75 7.22
N SER A 27 2.07 -10.44 7.70
CA SER A 27 1.14 -11.17 6.84
C SER A 27 -0.29 -10.69 7.02
N GLN A 28 -1.06 -10.79 5.94
CA GLN A 28 -2.50 -10.47 5.93
C GLN A 28 -3.24 -11.28 7.00
N GLY A 29 -4.02 -10.59 7.83
CA GLY A 29 -4.77 -11.20 8.93
C GLY A 29 -4.02 -11.30 10.26
N ASP A 30 -2.69 -11.10 10.27
CA ASP A 30 -1.91 -11.06 11.51
C ASP A 30 -2.26 -9.83 12.35
N LEU A 31 -2.15 -9.98 13.68
CA LEU A 31 -2.39 -8.89 14.62
C LEU A 31 -1.35 -7.76 14.44
N CYS A 32 -1.80 -6.56 14.15
CA CYS A 32 -0.97 -5.37 14.09
C CYS A 32 -0.77 -4.80 15.51
N ASN A 33 0.33 -5.16 16.16
CA ASN A 33 0.68 -4.73 17.52
C ASN A 33 1.90 -3.81 17.57
N LYS A 34 2.53 -3.54 16.44
CA LYS A 34 3.67 -2.65 16.28
C LYS A 34 3.63 -1.95 14.92
N LEU A 35 4.23 -0.76 14.87
CA LEU A 35 4.40 0.01 13.65
C LEU A 35 5.73 -0.36 12.99
N PHE A 36 5.72 -0.54 11.68
CA PHE A 36 6.90 -0.85 10.88
C PHE A 36 7.28 0.34 10.01
N PHE A 37 8.55 0.70 10.06
CA PHE A 37 9.16 1.72 9.21
C PHE A 37 10.19 1.05 8.32
N LEU A 38 10.00 1.09 7.02
CA LEU A 38 11.02 0.70 6.06
C LEU A 38 12.00 1.86 5.91
N LEU A 39 13.22 1.69 6.45
CA LEU A 39 14.26 2.74 6.44
C LEU A 39 15.13 2.69 5.19
N LYS A 40 15.38 1.48 4.67
CA LYS A 40 16.16 1.20 3.44
C LYS A 40 15.60 -0.03 2.75
N GLY A 41 15.77 -0.09 1.43
CA GLY A 41 15.34 -1.22 0.62
C GLY A 41 13.93 -1.07 0.08
N CYS A 42 13.36 -2.21 -0.36
CA CYS A 42 12.04 -2.29 -0.96
C CYS A 42 11.26 -3.48 -0.41
N VAL A 43 9.95 -3.31 -0.30
CA VAL A 43 9.01 -4.40 0.02
C VAL A 43 7.95 -4.49 -1.05
N MET A 44 7.52 -5.69 -1.35
CA MET A 44 6.32 -5.97 -2.14
C MET A 44 5.15 -6.11 -1.17
N ARG A 45 4.12 -5.30 -1.38
CA ARG A 45 2.82 -5.47 -0.75
C ARG A 45 1.98 -6.36 -1.64
N HIS A 46 1.44 -7.43 -1.09
CA HIS A 46 0.50 -8.33 -1.76
C HIS A 46 -0.82 -8.33 -1.00
N THR A 47 -1.90 -8.04 -1.71
CA THR A 47 -3.26 -7.97 -1.16
C THR A 47 -4.14 -8.97 -1.91
N LEU A 48 -4.77 -9.87 -1.18
CA LEU A 48 -5.81 -10.75 -1.69
C LEU A 48 -7.17 -10.16 -1.33
N SER A 49 -8.06 -10.00 -2.33
CA SER A 49 -9.43 -9.55 -2.07
C SER A 49 -10.18 -10.51 -1.16
N GLN A 50 -11.16 -10.02 -0.42
CA GLN A 50 -11.96 -10.85 0.51
C GLN A 50 -12.64 -12.03 -0.19
N ASN A 51 -13.10 -11.82 -1.43
CA ASN A 51 -13.76 -12.86 -2.24
C ASN A 51 -12.77 -13.70 -3.05
N LYS A 52 -11.45 -13.40 -2.96
CA LYS A 52 -10.40 -14.06 -3.75
C LYS A 52 -10.61 -13.97 -5.27
N ASP A 53 -11.23 -12.92 -5.73
CA ASP A 53 -11.51 -12.66 -7.14
C ASP A 53 -10.40 -11.86 -7.83
N PHE A 54 -9.57 -11.14 -7.05
CA PHE A 54 -8.35 -10.54 -7.53
C PHE A 54 -7.22 -10.56 -6.50
N GLU A 55 -6.00 -10.43 -7.01
CA GLU A 55 -4.77 -10.18 -6.24
C GLU A 55 -4.14 -8.90 -6.76
N PHE A 56 -3.61 -8.10 -5.84
CA PHE A 56 -2.93 -6.86 -6.18
C PHE A 56 -1.57 -6.80 -5.51
N GLU A 57 -0.55 -6.54 -6.30
CA GLU A 57 0.82 -6.35 -5.84
C GLU A 57 1.30 -4.94 -6.16
N GLU A 58 2.00 -4.32 -5.23
CA GLU A 58 2.71 -3.07 -5.45
C GLU A 58 4.06 -3.07 -4.74
N THR A 59 5.03 -2.40 -5.37
CA THR A 59 6.37 -2.23 -4.78
C THR A 59 6.42 -0.92 -4.01
N LEU A 60 6.78 -1.01 -2.73
CA LEU A 60 7.00 0.12 -1.84
C LEU A 60 8.49 0.28 -1.59
N SER A 61 9.02 1.47 -1.87
CA SER A 61 10.43 1.81 -1.62
C SER A 61 10.57 2.63 -0.35
N ALA A 62 11.70 2.45 0.34
CA ALA A 62 12.04 3.27 1.50
C ALA A 62 12.29 4.75 1.10
N PRO A 63 12.00 5.73 2.01
CA PRO A 63 11.39 5.51 3.32
C PRO A 63 9.86 5.41 3.25
N CYS A 64 9.27 4.46 3.95
CA CYS A 64 7.82 4.39 4.09
C CYS A 64 7.39 3.76 5.44
N VAL A 65 6.13 3.95 5.81
CA VAL A 65 5.50 3.34 6.98
C VAL A 65 4.48 2.32 6.49
N ILE A 66 4.54 1.11 7.03
CA ILE A 66 3.68 0.00 6.63
C ILE A 66 2.37 0.05 7.43
N GLU A 67 1.26 0.17 6.74
CA GLU A 67 -0.13 0.17 7.27
C GLU A 67 -0.29 0.87 8.64
N PRO A 68 0.05 2.15 8.76
CA PRO A 68 -0.07 2.87 10.03
C PRO A 68 -1.51 2.93 10.55
N GLU A 69 -2.51 2.84 9.67
CA GLU A 69 -3.93 2.80 9.99
C GLU A 69 -4.37 1.49 10.67
N SER A 70 -3.69 0.37 10.41
CA SER A 70 -4.01 -0.94 10.99
C SER A 70 -3.59 -1.08 12.45
N LEU A 71 -2.77 -0.15 12.97
CA LEU A 71 -2.25 -0.22 14.33
C LEU A 71 -3.32 0.05 15.40
N TYR A 72 -4.24 0.98 15.12
CA TYR A 72 -5.32 1.39 16.02
C TYR A 72 -6.67 1.27 15.31
N GLY A 73 -7.76 1.28 16.07
CA GLY A 73 -9.11 1.21 15.54
C GLY A 73 -9.81 -0.09 15.91
N LEU A 74 -10.88 -0.41 15.20
CA LEU A 74 -11.75 -1.57 15.51
C LEU A 74 -11.12 -2.90 15.09
N HIS A 75 -10.34 -2.91 14.00
CA HIS A 75 -9.72 -4.10 13.45
C HIS A 75 -8.21 -3.87 13.33
N CYS A 76 -7.47 -4.30 14.35
CA CYS A 76 -6.01 -4.15 14.40
C CYS A 76 -5.32 -5.36 13.74
N VAL A 77 -5.56 -5.58 12.46
CA VAL A 77 -4.93 -6.65 11.67
C VAL A 77 -4.37 -6.09 10.37
N PHE A 78 -3.29 -6.68 9.87
CA PHE A 78 -2.75 -6.30 8.56
C PHE A 78 -3.71 -6.70 7.45
N THR A 79 -3.87 -5.83 6.46
CA THR A 79 -4.76 -6.05 5.31
C THR A 79 -4.04 -6.69 4.13
N SER A 80 -2.72 -6.75 4.18
CA SER A 80 -1.86 -7.26 3.11
C SER A 80 -0.63 -7.98 3.66
N ASP A 81 -0.02 -8.83 2.84
CA ASP A 81 1.32 -9.37 3.07
C ASP A 81 2.38 -8.34 2.65
N TYR A 82 3.48 -8.28 3.41
CA TYR A 82 4.64 -7.45 3.08
C TYR A 82 5.89 -8.32 3.06
N ILE A 83 6.54 -8.42 1.89
CA ILE A 83 7.68 -9.28 1.66
C ILE A 83 8.83 -8.43 1.10
N THR A 84 10.02 -8.53 1.68
CA THR A 84 11.20 -7.81 1.18
C THR A 84 11.59 -8.32 -0.21
N THR A 85 11.87 -7.41 -1.15
CA THR A 85 12.34 -7.74 -2.50
C THR A 85 13.87 -7.66 -2.63
N GLU A 86 14.50 -6.98 -1.67
CA GLU A 86 15.95 -6.83 -1.57
C GLU A 86 16.37 -6.71 -0.10
N SER A 87 17.69 -6.60 0.15
CA SER A 87 18.17 -6.35 1.50
C SER A 87 17.58 -5.06 2.05
N SER A 88 16.82 -5.18 3.14
CA SER A 88 16.00 -4.09 3.68
C SER A 88 16.27 -3.87 5.15
N THR A 89 16.30 -2.60 5.57
CA THR A 89 16.44 -2.21 6.97
C THR A 89 15.08 -1.72 7.50
N ILE A 90 14.60 -2.37 8.54
CA ILE A 90 13.29 -2.14 9.12
C ILE A 90 13.44 -1.71 10.58
N MET A 91 12.69 -0.67 10.95
CA MET A 91 12.55 -0.22 12.34
C MET A 91 11.13 -0.51 12.81
N THR A 92 10.99 -1.02 14.03
CA THR A 92 9.68 -1.29 14.63
C THR A 92 9.52 -0.59 15.96
N LEU A 93 8.30 -0.13 16.23
CA LEU A 93 7.87 0.45 17.50
C LEU A 93 6.58 -0.25 17.95
N THR A 94 6.56 -0.76 19.16
CA THR A 94 5.37 -1.36 19.77
C THR A 94 4.35 -0.29 20.18
N LYS A 95 3.08 -0.66 20.37
CA LYS A 95 2.03 0.26 20.86
C LYS A 95 2.43 1.01 22.15
N PRO A 96 3.01 0.35 23.18
CA PRO A 96 3.46 1.06 24.40
C PRO A 96 4.59 2.07 24.14
N GLU A 97 5.53 1.75 23.25
CA GLU A 97 6.61 2.67 22.86
C GLU A 97 6.06 3.88 22.11
N LEU A 98 5.14 3.67 21.18
CA LEU A 98 4.44 4.74 20.46
C LEU A 98 3.64 5.64 21.40
N ALA A 99 2.92 5.07 22.38
CA ALA A 99 2.18 5.85 23.37
C ALA A 99 3.10 6.78 24.17
N LYS A 100 4.29 6.28 24.57
CA LYS A 100 5.31 7.12 25.23
C LYS A 100 5.83 8.22 24.30
N LEU A 101 6.06 7.92 23.01
CA LEU A 101 6.51 8.90 22.03
C LEU A 101 5.45 9.97 21.78
N PHE A 102 4.19 9.60 21.64
CA PHE A 102 3.08 10.55 21.47
C PHE A 102 2.92 11.52 22.65
N THR A 103 3.26 11.08 23.86
CA THR A 103 3.20 11.93 25.05
C THR A 103 4.41 12.87 25.17
N ARG A 104 5.57 12.44 24.65
CA ARG A 104 6.85 13.16 24.84
C ARG A 104 7.28 14.00 23.64
N ASN A 105 6.76 13.71 22.46
CA ASN A 105 7.18 14.36 21.23
C ASN A 105 5.97 14.74 20.37
N ASP A 106 5.56 16.01 20.48
CA ASP A 106 4.43 16.57 19.76
C ASP A 106 4.63 16.54 18.25
N ILE A 107 5.86 16.73 17.78
CA ILE A 107 6.17 16.72 16.33
C ILE A 107 5.97 15.31 15.77
N PHE A 108 6.42 14.28 16.48
CA PHE A 108 6.19 12.89 16.07
C PHE A 108 4.69 12.56 16.03
N ARG A 109 3.96 12.95 17.07
CA ARG A 109 2.50 12.77 17.14
C ARG A 109 1.79 13.46 15.98
N MET A 110 2.12 14.73 15.70
CA MET A 110 1.52 15.47 14.59
C MET A 110 1.86 14.87 13.23
N ASN A 111 3.10 14.40 13.03
CA ASN A 111 3.50 13.72 11.80
C ASN A 111 2.72 12.42 11.59
N TYR A 112 2.49 11.64 12.65
CA TYR A 112 1.68 10.42 12.58
C TYR A 112 0.22 10.72 12.24
N LEU A 113 -0.39 11.74 12.87
CA LEU A 113 -1.76 12.17 12.55
C LEU A 113 -1.87 12.69 11.11
N ASN A 114 -0.88 13.47 10.64
CA ASN A 114 -0.84 13.94 9.26
C ASN A 114 -0.73 12.78 8.27
N LEU A 115 0.08 11.76 8.58
CA LEU A 115 0.19 10.57 7.74
C LEU A 115 -1.15 9.84 7.62
N LEU A 116 -1.85 9.59 8.75
CA LEU A 116 -3.16 8.97 8.74
C LEU A 116 -4.19 9.81 7.99
N SER A 117 -4.19 11.13 8.21
CA SER A 117 -5.11 12.05 7.52
C SER A 117 -4.86 12.05 6.00
N ALA A 118 -3.59 12.04 5.57
CA ALA A 118 -3.23 11.97 4.16
C ALA A 118 -3.71 10.65 3.51
N ASN A 119 -3.55 9.51 4.21
CA ASN A 119 -4.03 8.22 3.73
C ASN A 119 -5.57 8.21 3.58
N ILE A 120 -6.29 8.76 4.55
CA ILE A 120 -7.76 8.87 4.48
C ILE A 120 -8.18 9.78 3.33
N GLN A 121 -7.53 10.94 3.16
CA GLN A 121 -7.83 11.86 2.06
C GLN A 121 -7.54 11.22 0.69
N HIS A 122 -6.46 10.45 0.59
CA HIS A 122 -6.15 9.71 -0.63
C HIS A 122 -7.27 8.72 -0.97
N GLN A 123 -7.71 7.90 -0.02
CA GLN A 123 -8.82 6.96 -0.19
C GLN A 123 -10.14 7.67 -0.56
N HIS A 124 -10.46 8.77 0.11
CA HIS A 124 -11.67 9.56 -0.18
C HIS A 124 -11.69 10.15 -1.60
N ASN A 125 -10.57 10.73 -2.04
CA ASN A 125 -10.46 11.33 -3.37
C ASN A 125 -10.66 10.30 -4.49
N VAL A 126 -10.31 9.05 -4.24
CA VAL A 126 -10.50 7.95 -5.21
C VAL A 126 -11.96 7.52 -5.28
N GLN A 127 -12.73 7.57 -4.17
CA GLN A 127 -14.13 7.12 -4.12
C GLN A 127 -15.14 8.11 -4.71
N ILE A 128 -14.81 9.39 -4.86
CA ILE A 128 -15.75 10.46 -5.28
C ILE A 128 -15.95 10.53 -6.80
N HIS A 129 -15.32 9.68 -7.60
CA HIS A 129 -15.56 9.70 -9.05
C HIS A 129 -16.92 9.11 -9.40
N PRO A 130 -17.86 9.92 -9.96
CA PRO A 130 -19.22 9.48 -10.24
C PRO A 130 -19.24 8.38 -11.30
N TYR A 131 -20.23 7.51 -11.22
CA TYR A 131 -20.49 6.40 -12.18
C TYR A 131 -20.64 6.85 -13.66
N THR A 132 -20.71 8.15 -13.90
CA THR A 132 -20.82 8.78 -15.22
C THR A 132 -19.47 8.99 -15.93
N SER A 133 -18.35 8.68 -15.28
CA SER A 133 -17.02 8.82 -15.88
C SER A 133 -16.76 7.75 -16.96
N CYS A 134 -15.88 8.07 -17.91
CA CYS A 134 -15.50 7.10 -18.93
C CYS A 134 -14.80 5.89 -18.30
N ILE A 135 -14.85 4.74 -18.97
CA ILE A 135 -14.25 3.48 -18.49
C ILE A 135 -12.78 3.63 -18.09
N ALA A 136 -12.01 4.48 -18.78
CA ALA A 136 -10.60 4.73 -18.45
C ALA A 136 -10.47 5.38 -17.07
N THR A 137 -11.30 6.39 -16.76
CA THR A 137 -11.30 7.07 -15.45
C THR A 137 -11.70 6.09 -14.34
N ARG A 138 -12.70 5.23 -14.58
CA ARG A 138 -13.11 4.21 -13.59
C ARG A 138 -12.01 3.19 -13.35
N MET A 139 -11.29 2.74 -14.41
CA MET A 139 -10.17 1.82 -14.29
C MET A 139 -9.01 2.43 -13.49
N ILE A 140 -8.64 3.68 -13.77
CA ILE A 140 -7.62 4.40 -13.00
C ILE A 140 -8.07 4.55 -11.54
N GLY A 141 -9.33 4.92 -11.31
CA GLY A 141 -9.93 5.00 -9.98
C GLY A 141 -9.81 3.68 -9.23
N PHE A 142 -10.19 2.55 -9.85
CA PHE A 142 -10.08 1.23 -9.27
C PHE A 142 -8.65 0.86 -8.88
N ILE A 143 -7.69 1.05 -9.77
CA ILE A 143 -6.27 0.81 -9.48
C ILE A 143 -5.79 1.69 -8.33
N ASN A 144 -6.19 2.96 -8.30
CA ASN A 144 -5.83 3.89 -7.23
C ASN A 144 -6.44 3.51 -5.88
N THR A 145 -7.66 2.91 -5.83
CA THR A 145 -8.23 2.40 -4.57
C THR A 145 -7.44 1.25 -3.98
N LEU A 146 -6.80 0.46 -4.84
CA LEU A 146 -5.97 -0.66 -4.42
C LEU A 146 -4.57 -0.21 -3.99
N SER A 147 -4.11 0.94 -4.51
CA SER A 147 -2.72 1.41 -4.34
C SER A 147 -2.54 2.19 -3.04
N SER A 148 -1.46 1.91 -2.31
CA SER A 148 -1.02 2.69 -1.15
C SER A 148 -0.18 3.90 -1.56
N VAL A 149 0.47 3.82 -2.72
CA VAL A 149 1.35 4.87 -3.24
C VAL A 149 1.05 5.16 -4.71
N SER A 150 1.28 6.40 -5.14
CA SER A 150 1.05 6.82 -6.53
C SER A 150 2.13 6.33 -7.50
N HIS A 151 3.30 5.96 -7.00
CA HIS A 151 4.47 5.53 -7.78
C HIS A 151 4.81 4.05 -7.48
N GLY A 152 5.77 3.51 -8.22
CA GLY A 152 6.17 2.11 -8.11
C GLY A 152 5.39 1.20 -9.05
N SER A 153 5.98 0.04 -9.37
CA SER A 153 5.33 -0.96 -10.21
C SER A 153 4.16 -1.60 -9.49
N LYS A 154 3.11 -1.90 -10.26
CA LYS A 154 1.89 -2.53 -9.75
C LYS A 154 1.49 -3.69 -10.66
N THR A 155 0.95 -4.74 -10.07
CA THR A 155 0.44 -5.89 -10.81
C THR A 155 -0.94 -6.25 -10.27
N LEU A 156 -1.93 -6.26 -11.14
CA LEU A 156 -3.29 -6.70 -10.84
C LEU A 156 -3.54 -8.05 -11.52
N ARG A 157 -3.79 -9.09 -10.73
CA ARG A 157 -4.22 -10.40 -11.22
C ARG A 157 -5.71 -10.55 -11.02
N ILE A 158 -6.44 -10.56 -12.13
CA ILE A 158 -7.91 -10.61 -12.15
C ILE A 158 -8.40 -11.31 -13.42
N LYS A 159 -9.52 -12.01 -13.33
CA LYS A 159 -10.20 -12.49 -14.54
C LYS A 159 -10.88 -11.32 -15.25
N MET A 160 -10.89 -11.36 -16.57
CA MET A 160 -11.50 -10.30 -17.39
C MET A 160 -13.00 -10.12 -17.11
N ASP A 161 -13.70 -11.21 -16.76
CA ASP A 161 -15.13 -11.16 -16.45
C ASP A 161 -15.37 -10.47 -15.11
N ASP A 162 -14.54 -10.77 -14.09
CA ASP A 162 -14.61 -10.13 -12.78
C ASP A 162 -14.25 -8.62 -12.89
N LEU A 163 -13.21 -8.29 -13.67
CA LEU A 163 -12.84 -6.90 -13.93
C LEU A 163 -13.96 -6.13 -14.64
N ALA A 164 -14.68 -6.76 -15.57
CA ALA A 164 -15.83 -6.16 -16.24
C ALA A 164 -16.95 -5.82 -15.25
N VAL A 165 -17.19 -6.69 -14.26
CA VAL A 165 -18.14 -6.43 -13.16
C VAL A 165 -17.69 -5.22 -12.33
N TYR A 166 -16.42 -5.15 -11.89
CA TYR A 166 -15.88 -4.00 -11.14
C TYR A 166 -15.97 -2.69 -11.93
N MET A 167 -15.80 -2.78 -13.26
CA MET A 167 -15.90 -1.60 -14.12
C MET A 167 -17.34 -1.24 -14.51
N ASN A 168 -18.32 -2.05 -14.12
CA ASN A 168 -19.72 -1.93 -14.61
C ASN A 168 -19.76 -1.75 -16.14
N GLU A 169 -19.08 -2.66 -16.84
CA GLU A 169 -18.89 -2.61 -18.29
C GLU A 169 -18.93 -4.00 -18.91
N THR A 170 -19.02 -4.05 -20.24
CA THR A 170 -18.88 -5.30 -20.96
C THR A 170 -17.40 -5.73 -21.01
N ARG A 171 -17.16 -7.05 -20.99
CA ARG A 171 -15.82 -7.62 -21.20
C ARG A 171 -15.13 -7.07 -22.44
N LEU A 172 -15.90 -6.85 -23.52
CA LEU A 172 -15.38 -6.32 -24.79
C LEU A 172 -14.82 -4.90 -24.62
N ASN A 173 -15.55 -4.01 -23.93
CA ASN A 173 -15.14 -2.65 -23.68
C ASN A 173 -13.89 -2.57 -22.79
N VAL A 174 -13.83 -3.40 -21.74
CA VAL A 174 -12.65 -3.53 -20.87
C VAL A 174 -11.44 -4.01 -21.69
N SER A 175 -11.62 -5.06 -22.49
CA SER A 175 -10.54 -5.60 -23.35
C SER A 175 -10.02 -4.56 -24.35
N ARG A 176 -10.91 -3.80 -25.00
CA ARG A 176 -10.50 -2.72 -25.92
C ARG A 176 -9.70 -1.63 -25.24
N LEU A 177 -10.12 -1.23 -24.02
CA LEU A 177 -9.36 -0.23 -23.24
C LEU A 177 -7.96 -0.74 -22.89
N LEU A 178 -7.87 -1.96 -22.35
CA LEU A 178 -6.59 -2.53 -21.93
C LEU A 178 -5.65 -2.73 -23.12
N ASN A 179 -6.13 -3.22 -24.27
CA ASN A 179 -5.32 -3.34 -25.47
C ASN A 179 -4.82 -1.98 -25.95
N LYS A 180 -5.68 -0.94 -25.95
CA LYS A 180 -5.26 0.43 -26.28
C LYS A 180 -4.15 0.94 -25.34
N TRP A 181 -4.23 0.64 -24.06
CA TRP A 181 -3.19 1.04 -23.10
C TRP A 181 -1.90 0.22 -23.29
N ALA A 182 -2.01 -1.04 -23.65
CA ALA A 182 -0.85 -1.87 -24.00
C ALA A 182 -0.16 -1.38 -25.28
N ASP A 183 -0.92 -1.04 -26.32
CA ASP A 183 -0.40 -0.44 -27.57
C ASP A 183 0.34 0.88 -27.32
N LEU A 184 -0.08 1.64 -26.31
CA LEU A 184 0.58 2.88 -25.87
C LEU A 184 1.74 2.64 -24.89
N ASN A 185 2.09 1.38 -24.59
CA ASN A 185 3.11 0.97 -23.63
C ASN A 185 2.87 1.50 -22.20
N LEU A 186 1.61 1.78 -21.84
CA LEU A 186 1.24 2.20 -20.47
C LEU A 186 1.13 1.01 -19.52
N ILE A 187 0.81 -0.15 -20.04
CA ILE A 187 0.68 -1.41 -19.29
C ILE A 187 1.23 -2.58 -20.11
N THR A 188 1.52 -3.68 -19.44
CA THR A 188 1.80 -4.97 -20.09
C THR A 188 0.70 -5.95 -19.71
N LEU A 189 0.15 -6.67 -20.69
CA LEU A 189 -0.91 -7.64 -20.51
C LEU A 189 -0.37 -9.07 -20.61
N GLN A 190 -0.70 -9.89 -19.63
CA GLN A 190 -0.51 -11.34 -19.66
C GLN A 190 -1.82 -12.03 -19.31
N ARG A 191 -1.84 -13.38 -19.36
CA ARG A 191 -3.06 -14.14 -19.03
C ARG A 191 -3.50 -13.87 -17.59
N LYS A 192 -4.62 -13.17 -17.41
CA LYS A 192 -5.20 -12.75 -16.11
C LYS A 192 -4.32 -11.77 -15.33
N GLU A 193 -3.35 -11.15 -15.96
CA GLU A 193 -2.41 -10.24 -15.29
C GLU A 193 -2.28 -8.93 -16.08
N ILE A 194 -2.34 -7.82 -15.37
CA ILE A 194 -2.14 -6.46 -15.86
C ILE A 194 -0.98 -5.88 -15.06
N HIS A 195 0.14 -5.66 -15.72
CA HIS A 195 1.31 -5.05 -15.12
C HIS A 195 1.38 -3.58 -15.52
N ILE A 196 1.52 -2.70 -14.52
CA ILE A 196 1.65 -1.25 -14.64
C ILE A 196 3.10 -0.91 -14.25
N PRO A 197 3.94 -0.48 -15.18
CA PRO A 197 5.33 -0.11 -14.89
C PRO A 197 5.39 1.12 -13.99
N ARG A 198 6.62 1.48 -13.58
CA ARG A 198 6.87 2.69 -12.75
C ARG A 198 6.51 3.98 -13.46
#